data_baf77e71eb09486a7ff630c5b31a4b80
#
_entry.id   baf77e71eb09486a7ff630c5b31a4b80
#
_cell.length_a   1.000
_cell.length_b   1.000
_cell.length_c   1.000
_cell.angle_alpha   90.00
_cell.angle_beta   90.00
_cell.angle_gamma   90.00
#
_symmetry.space_group_name_H-M   'P 1'
#
loop_
_entity.id
_entity.type
_entity.pdbx_description
1 polymer ?
#
loop_
_entity_poly.entity_id
_entity_poly.type
_entity_poly.pdbx_seq_one_letter_code
_entity_poly.pdbx_strand_id
1 'polypeptide(L)'
;MRLDDYIEGAVEVAEEVHSGLMREDGTSPFLETHTWPVTMDVVRHYRSVNRNITSVEIATAILHDVMEDDERILNLHESKSYGFEAYLTYRFGSRIQDIASELKIRPLENYAGTTDKERQLERFLEYCDILRDAEYDVKVIKLADRLNNMLFILNVPGHDKIRRYMREAEDFYIAYTMLPPKMPYFYQSIRSAYEKLRILSTKKLVAA
;
A
#
# COMPACT_ATOMS: atom_id res chain seq x y z
N MET A 1 -26.58 -1.93 -5.67
CA MET A 1 -25.41 -1.53 -6.47
C MET A 1 -24.93 -2.78 -7.20
N ARG A 2 -24.64 -2.71 -8.49
CA ARG A 2 -24.08 -3.84 -9.23
C ARG A 2 -22.62 -4.01 -8.79
N LEU A 3 -22.05 -5.21 -9.00
CA LEU A 3 -20.63 -5.48 -8.67
C LEU A 3 -19.67 -4.49 -9.38
N ASP A 4 -20.01 -4.10 -10.61
CA ASP A 4 -19.20 -3.18 -11.40
C ASP A 4 -19.27 -1.74 -10.86
N ASP A 5 -20.39 -1.32 -10.25
CA ASP A 5 -20.58 0.04 -9.71
C ASP A 5 -19.55 0.37 -8.60
N TYR A 6 -19.10 -0.62 -7.80
CA TYR A 6 -18.08 -0.41 -6.77
C TYR A 6 -16.70 -0.12 -7.37
N ILE A 7 -16.32 -0.87 -8.40
CA ILE A 7 -15.02 -0.70 -9.05
C ILE A 7 -14.98 0.61 -9.81
N GLU A 8 -16.01 0.91 -10.60
CA GLU A 8 -16.11 2.16 -11.34
C GLU A 8 -16.07 3.37 -10.40
N GLY A 9 -16.86 3.33 -9.32
CA GLY A 9 -16.85 4.40 -8.32
C GLY A 9 -15.50 4.56 -7.61
N ALA A 10 -14.79 3.45 -7.32
CA ALA A 10 -13.47 3.51 -6.72
C ALA A 10 -12.42 4.11 -7.65
N VAL A 11 -12.51 3.78 -8.95
CA VAL A 11 -11.66 4.38 -9.99
C VAL A 11 -11.89 5.89 -10.06
N GLU A 12 -13.16 6.35 -10.14
CA GLU A 12 -13.50 7.76 -10.16
C GLU A 12 -12.92 8.52 -8.95
N VAL A 13 -13.06 7.97 -7.74
CA VAL A 13 -12.53 8.60 -6.52
C VAL A 13 -11.00 8.63 -6.54
N ALA A 14 -10.34 7.53 -6.91
CA ALA A 14 -8.89 7.49 -6.98
C ALA A 14 -8.34 8.46 -8.03
N GLU A 15 -8.99 8.56 -9.19
CA GLU A 15 -8.62 9.53 -10.24
C GLU A 15 -8.83 10.97 -9.75
N GLU A 16 -9.92 11.27 -9.05
CA GLU A 16 -10.19 12.62 -8.54
C GLU A 16 -9.15 13.02 -7.48
N VAL A 17 -8.80 12.10 -6.56
CA VAL A 17 -7.84 12.38 -5.48
C VAL A 17 -6.40 12.40 -5.98
N HIS A 18 -6.00 11.45 -6.81
CA HIS A 18 -4.60 11.25 -7.20
C HIS A 18 -4.25 11.76 -8.62
N SER A 19 -5.17 12.40 -9.32
CA SER A 19 -4.89 12.98 -10.66
C SER A 19 -3.71 13.95 -10.60
N GLY A 20 -2.77 13.75 -11.51
CA GLY A 20 -1.56 14.57 -11.60
C GLY A 20 -0.56 14.39 -10.44
N LEU A 21 -0.83 13.49 -9.50
CA LEU A 21 0.14 13.15 -8.46
C LEU A 21 1.27 12.32 -9.07
N MET A 22 2.50 12.70 -8.77
CA MET A 22 3.70 11.95 -9.13
C MET A 22 4.28 11.29 -7.89
N ARG A 23 4.95 10.16 -8.07
CA ARG A 23 5.73 9.53 -7.00
C ARG A 23 6.96 10.37 -6.68
N GLU A 24 7.71 9.96 -5.67
CA GLU A 24 8.90 10.67 -5.15
C GLU A 24 10.02 10.93 -6.15
N ASP A 25 10.02 10.25 -7.31
CA ASP A 25 10.97 10.51 -8.41
C ASP A 25 10.56 11.73 -9.26
N GLY A 26 9.38 12.30 -9.01
CA GLY A 26 8.82 13.45 -9.70
C GLY A 26 8.40 13.21 -11.16
N THR A 27 8.48 11.96 -11.63
CA THR A 27 8.24 11.60 -13.04
C THR A 27 7.28 10.44 -13.23
N SER A 28 7.15 9.56 -12.27
CA SER A 28 6.27 8.39 -12.33
C SER A 28 4.85 8.75 -11.85
N PRO A 29 3.83 8.71 -12.73
CA PRO A 29 2.45 8.99 -12.33
C PRO A 29 1.98 8.00 -11.27
N PHE A 30 1.32 8.50 -10.21
CA PHE A 30 0.98 7.70 -9.03
C PHE A 30 0.01 6.57 -9.36
N LEU A 31 -1.09 6.86 -10.04
CA LEU A 31 -2.10 5.86 -10.36
C LEU A 31 -1.51 4.68 -11.15
N GLU A 32 -0.76 4.98 -12.23
CA GLU A 32 -0.24 3.98 -13.15
C GLU A 32 0.91 3.15 -12.55
N THR A 33 1.70 3.76 -11.68
CA THR A 33 2.91 3.13 -11.15
C THR A 33 2.75 2.62 -9.71
N HIS A 34 1.63 2.96 -9.04
CA HIS A 34 1.33 2.51 -7.70
C HIS A 34 -0.07 1.89 -7.60
N THR A 35 -1.14 2.67 -7.72
CA THR A 35 -2.51 2.21 -7.45
C THR A 35 -2.90 0.99 -8.28
N TRP A 36 -2.71 1.05 -9.61
CA TRP A 36 -3.07 -0.08 -10.49
C TRP A 36 -2.17 -1.30 -10.28
N PRO A 37 -0.85 -1.20 -10.17
CA PRO A 37 0.01 -2.34 -9.82
C PRO A 37 -0.34 -2.99 -8.48
N VAL A 38 -0.62 -2.23 -7.43
CA VAL A 38 -1.06 -2.76 -6.13
C VAL A 38 -2.36 -3.54 -6.28
N THR A 39 -3.37 -2.96 -6.94
CA THR A 39 -4.63 -3.64 -7.22
C THR A 39 -4.44 -4.95 -7.99
N MET A 40 -3.57 -4.94 -8.99
CA MET A 40 -3.25 -6.15 -9.76
C MET A 40 -2.53 -7.21 -8.92
N ASP A 41 -1.67 -6.83 -7.99
CA ASP A 41 -1.01 -7.78 -7.09
C ASP A 41 -1.98 -8.40 -6.08
N VAL A 42 -2.98 -7.66 -5.61
CA VAL A 42 -4.11 -8.20 -4.86
C VAL A 42 -4.85 -9.26 -5.67
N VAL A 43 -5.25 -8.98 -6.91
CA VAL A 43 -5.93 -9.93 -7.80
C VAL A 43 -5.08 -11.19 -8.03
N ARG A 44 -3.78 -11.03 -8.30
CA ARG A 44 -2.84 -12.14 -8.51
C ARG A 44 -2.73 -13.02 -7.27
N HIS A 45 -2.68 -12.40 -6.09
CA HIS A 45 -2.63 -13.14 -4.83
C HIS A 45 -3.87 -14.00 -4.65
N TYR A 46 -5.09 -13.44 -4.76
CA TYR A 46 -6.34 -14.20 -4.61
C TYR A 46 -6.40 -15.38 -5.58
N ARG A 47 -6.00 -15.18 -6.84
CA ARG A 47 -5.89 -16.26 -7.84
C ARG A 47 -4.88 -17.35 -7.43
N SER A 48 -3.72 -16.94 -6.88
CA SER A 48 -2.66 -17.87 -6.49
C SER A 48 -3.04 -18.81 -5.35
N VAL A 49 -3.97 -18.38 -4.50
CA VAL A 49 -4.49 -19.19 -3.36
C VAL A 49 -5.87 -19.77 -3.65
N ASN A 50 -6.33 -19.68 -4.90
CA ASN A 50 -7.62 -20.18 -5.37
C ASN A 50 -8.82 -19.67 -4.53
N ARG A 51 -8.76 -18.40 -4.12
CA ARG A 51 -9.86 -17.70 -3.44
C ARG A 51 -10.58 -16.79 -4.42
N ASN A 52 -11.89 -16.72 -4.27
CA ASN A 52 -12.67 -15.73 -5.02
C ASN A 52 -12.33 -14.33 -4.50
N ILE A 53 -12.11 -13.42 -5.44
CA ILE A 53 -12.03 -11.99 -5.17
C ILE A 53 -13.34 -11.34 -5.59
N THR A 54 -13.85 -10.43 -4.79
CA THR A 54 -15.06 -9.68 -5.09
C THR A 54 -14.73 -8.24 -5.47
N SER A 55 -15.74 -7.48 -5.90
CA SER A 55 -15.56 -6.05 -6.17
C SER A 55 -15.21 -5.24 -4.92
N VAL A 56 -15.50 -5.74 -3.71
CA VAL A 56 -15.14 -5.08 -2.46
C VAL A 56 -13.63 -5.04 -2.31
N GLU A 57 -12.93 -6.19 -2.41
CA GLU A 57 -11.48 -6.24 -2.27
C GLU A 57 -10.78 -5.45 -3.39
N ILE A 58 -11.33 -5.49 -4.63
CA ILE A 58 -10.77 -4.72 -5.75
C ILE A 58 -10.94 -3.22 -5.50
N ALA A 59 -12.15 -2.77 -5.15
CA ALA A 59 -12.43 -1.36 -4.87
C ALA A 59 -11.60 -0.84 -3.69
N THR A 60 -11.46 -1.64 -2.62
CA THR A 60 -10.64 -1.26 -1.47
C THR A 60 -9.16 -1.17 -1.84
N ALA A 61 -8.65 -2.08 -2.69
CA ALA A 61 -7.28 -1.99 -3.19
C ALA A 61 -7.04 -0.72 -4.04
N ILE A 62 -8.04 -0.28 -4.82
CA ILE A 62 -7.98 0.98 -5.58
C ILE A 62 -7.94 2.18 -4.62
N LEU A 63 -8.69 2.12 -3.52
CA LEU A 63 -8.86 3.21 -2.55
C LEU A 63 -7.82 3.22 -1.42
N HIS A 64 -6.86 2.28 -1.40
CA HIS A 64 -6.01 2.02 -0.23
C HIS A 64 -5.22 3.24 0.27
N ASP A 65 -4.75 4.11 -0.61
CA ASP A 65 -4.00 5.32 -0.27
C ASP A 65 -4.84 6.59 -0.25
N VAL A 66 -6.10 6.52 -0.71
CA VAL A 66 -6.97 7.70 -0.77
C VAL A 66 -7.16 8.32 0.62
N MET A 67 -7.24 7.49 1.67
CA MET A 67 -7.39 7.96 3.06
C MET A 67 -6.14 8.64 3.63
N GLU A 68 -5.00 8.53 2.96
CA GLU A 68 -3.74 9.15 3.40
C GLU A 68 -3.54 10.55 2.81
N ASP A 69 -4.31 10.94 1.79
CA ASP A 69 -4.19 12.24 1.10
C ASP A 69 -5.26 13.25 1.56
N ASP A 70 -5.19 13.62 2.84
CA ASP A 70 -6.18 14.48 3.50
C ASP A 70 -6.41 15.81 2.78
N GLU A 71 -5.36 16.44 2.21
CA GLU A 71 -5.49 17.73 1.50
C GLU A 71 -6.29 17.58 0.20
N ARG A 72 -6.07 16.49 -0.54
CA ARG A 72 -6.77 16.24 -1.80
C ARG A 72 -8.20 15.76 -1.56
N ILE A 73 -8.41 14.94 -0.53
CA ILE A 73 -9.73 14.51 -0.08
C ILE A 73 -10.64 15.70 0.22
N LEU A 74 -10.12 16.75 0.86
CA LEU A 74 -10.89 17.95 1.18
C LEU A 74 -11.38 18.69 -0.08
N ASN A 75 -10.80 18.45 -1.24
CA ASN A 75 -11.24 19.02 -2.51
C ASN A 75 -12.36 18.24 -3.18
N LEU A 76 -12.64 16.99 -2.77
CA LEU A 76 -13.79 16.24 -3.23
C LEU A 76 -15.07 16.98 -2.86
N HIS A 77 -15.87 17.35 -3.87
CA HIS A 77 -17.06 18.16 -3.69
C HIS A 77 -18.05 17.55 -2.68
N GLU A 78 -18.23 16.25 -2.73
CA GLU A 78 -19.17 15.51 -1.87
C GLU A 78 -18.65 15.32 -0.44
N SER A 79 -17.33 15.17 -0.23
CA SER A 79 -16.74 14.99 1.09
C SER A 79 -16.80 16.25 1.96
N LYS A 80 -16.91 17.44 1.35
CA LYS A 80 -17.00 18.73 2.07
C LYS A 80 -18.22 18.82 2.98
N SER A 81 -19.29 18.12 2.70
CA SER A 81 -20.54 18.23 3.45
C SER A 81 -20.63 17.27 4.63
N TYR A 82 -19.99 16.09 4.55
CA TYR A 82 -20.21 14.99 5.49
C TYR A 82 -18.91 14.42 6.11
N GLY A 83 -17.76 14.82 5.61
CA GLY A 83 -16.49 14.18 5.89
C GLY A 83 -16.27 12.95 5.00
N PHE A 84 -15.00 12.59 4.81
CA PHE A 84 -14.64 11.58 3.82
C PHE A 84 -15.04 10.15 4.23
N GLU A 85 -14.95 9.80 5.51
CA GLU A 85 -15.39 8.49 6.01
C GLU A 85 -16.90 8.28 5.80
N ALA A 86 -17.70 9.30 6.08
CA ALA A 86 -19.15 9.26 5.84
C ALA A 86 -19.46 9.18 4.33
N TYR A 87 -18.69 9.86 3.49
CA TYR A 87 -18.80 9.77 2.04
C TYR A 87 -18.48 8.35 1.54
N LEU A 88 -17.39 7.74 2.01
CA LEU A 88 -17.06 6.36 1.64
C LEU A 88 -18.14 5.38 2.08
N THR A 89 -18.66 5.53 3.31
CA THR A 89 -19.75 4.70 3.82
C THR A 89 -21.01 4.84 2.96
N TYR A 90 -21.39 6.06 2.60
CA TYR A 90 -22.55 6.33 1.76
C TYR A 90 -22.38 5.73 0.36
N ARG A 91 -21.20 5.90 -0.25
CA ARG A 91 -20.95 5.50 -1.63
C ARG A 91 -20.64 4.02 -1.79
N PHE A 92 -19.92 3.43 -0.85
CA PHE A 92 -19.38 2.06 -0.96
C PHE A 92 -19.82 1.12 0.16
N GLY A 93 -20.53 1.62 1.17
CA GLY A 93 -20.90 0.83 2.36
C GLY A 93 -19.79 0.76 3.41
N SER A 94 -20.18 0.33 4.63
CA SER A 94 -19.28 0.31 5.78
C SER A 94 -18.07 -0.60 5.59
N ARG A 95 -18.23 -1.74 4.89
CA ARG A 95 -17.12 -2.71 4.72
C ARG A 95 -15.90 -2.09 4.02
N ILE A 96 -16.09 -1.35 2.94
CA ILE A 96 -14.99 -0.68 2.22
C ILE A 96 -14.41 0.44 3.08
N GLN A 97 -15.25 1.22 3.73
CA GLN A 97 -14.82 2.28 4.64
C GLN A 97 -14.00 1.73 5.81
N ASP A 98 -14.43 0.63 6.46
CA ASP A 98 -13.73 0.00 7.58
C ASP A 98 -12.33 -0.45 7.17
N ILE A 99 -12.21 -1.17 6.04
CA ILE A 99 -10.92 -1.64 5.52
C ILE A 99 -10.03 -0.44 5.12
N ALA A 100 -10.58 0.56 4.43
CA ALA A 100 -9.83 1.75 4.04
C ALA A 100 -9.30 2.53 5.25
N SER A 101 -10.09 2.64 6.32
CA SER A 101 -9.65 3.27 7.58
C SER A 101 -8.56 2.47 8.28
N GLU A 102 -8.63 1.15 8.27
CA GLU A 102 -7.59 0.28 8.85
C GLU A 102 -6.29 0.31 8.03
N LEU A 103 -6.39 0.60 6.74
CA LEU A 103 -5.23 0.79 5.86
C LEU A 103 -4.48 2.10 6.12
N LYS A 104 -5.16 3.14 6.61
CA LYS A 104 -4.58 4.47 6.85
C LYS A 104 -3.42 4.40 7.84
N ILE A 105 -2.31 5.02 7.49
CA ILE A 105 -1.13 5.17 8.35
C ILE A 105 -0.97 6.64 8.72
N ARG A 106 -0.58 6.88 9.96
CA ARG A 106 -0.34 8.24 10.44
C ARG A 106 0.81 8.91 9.65
N PRO A 107 0.73 10.23 9.40
CA PRO A 107 1.86 11.00 8.86
C PRO A 107 3.14 10.82 9.71
N LEU A 108 4.31 10.86 9.06
CA LEU A 108 5.58 10.56 9.73
C LEU A 108 5.89 11.50 10.90
N GLU A 109 5.48 12.76 10.83
CA GLU A 109 5.63 13.76 11.88
C GLU A 109 4.85 13.45 13.17
N ASN A 110 3.86 12.58 13.10
CA ASN A 110 3.04 12.19 14.26
C ASN A 110 3.66 11.05 15.09
N TYR A 111 4.87 10.60 14.73
CA TYR A 111 5.63 9.64 15.53
C TYR A 111 6.62 10.36 16.45
N ALA A 112 6.88 9.78 17.64
CA ALA A 112 7.62 10.44 18.71
C ALA A 112 9.14 10.53 18.49
N GLY A 113 9.68 9.78 17.54
CA GLY A 113 11.13 9.77 17.26
C GLY A 113 11.71 11.16 17.01
N THR A 114 12.91 11.40 17.51
CA THR A 114 13.62 12.68 17.36
C THR A 114 14.21 12.89 15.97
N THR A 115 14.47 11.79 15.27
CA THR A 115 14.98 11.76 13.89
C THR A 115 13.98 11.07 12.96
N ASP A 116 14.04 11.39 11.67
CA ASP A 116 13.22 10.69 10.67
C ASP A 116 13.44 9.18 10.65
N LYS A 117 14.66 8.74 10.97
CA LYS A 117 14.99 7.32 11.05
C LYS A 117 14.28 6.64 12.21
N GLU A 118 14.21 7.28 13.37
CA GLU A 118 13.50 6.79 14.54
C GLU A 118 11.99 6.75 14.27
N ARG A 119 11.43 7.84 13.74
CA ARG A 119 10.02 7.91 13.35
C ARG A 119 9.65 6.84 12.31
N GLN A 120 10.51 6.59 11.34
CA GLN A 120 10.31 5.52 10.36
C GLN A 120 10.34 4.13 10.99
N LEU A 121 11.18 3.90 12.00
CA LEU A 121 11.20 2.64 12.73
C LEU A 121 9.92 2.45 13.55
N GLU A 122 9.47 3.47 14.28
CA GLU A 122 8.21 3.43 15.03
C GLU A 122 7.02 3.14 14.10
N ARG A 123 6.95 3.84 12.97
CA ARG A 123 5.93 3.60 11.94
C ARG A 123 5.97 2.17 11.41
N PHE A 124 7.15 1.62 11.19
CA PHE A 124 7.31 0.23 10.76
C PHE A 124 6.83 -0.77 11.82
N LEU A 125 7.12 -0.54 13.09
CA LEU A 125 6.66 -1.41 14.19
C LEU A 125 5.13 -1.37 14.31
N GLU A 126 4.52 -0.18 14.26
CA GLU A 126 3.05 -0.05 14.23
C GLU A 126 2.44 -0.78 13.01
N TYR A 127 3.07 -0.67 11.86
CA TYR A 127 2.66 -1.39 10.66
C TYR A 127 2.72 -2.92 10.84
N CYS A 128 3.76 -3.42 11.51
CA CYS A 128 3.86 -4.84 11.85
C CYS A 128 2.75 -5.30 12.80
N ASP A 129 2.38 -4.46 13.77
CA ASP A 129 1.31 -4.76 14.73
C ASP A 129 -0.05 -4.77 14.03
N ILE A 130 -0.33 -3.75 13.19
CA ILE A 130 -1.54 -3.74 12.35
C ILE A 130 -1.62 -5.03 11.52
N LEU A 131 -0.54 -5.42 10.84
CA LEU A 131 -0.54 -6.63 10.01
C LEU A 131 -0.75 -7.92 10.82
N ARG A 132 -0.35 -8.00 12.08
CA ARG A 132 -0.61 -9.20 12.90
C ARG A 132 -2.08 -9.39 13.21
N ASP A 133 -2.77 -8.31 13.52
CA ASP A 133 -4.15 -8.33 14.03
C ASP A 133 -5.20 -8.08 12.95
N ALA A 134 -4.83 -7.45 11.83
CA ALA A 134 -5.72 -7.11 10.74
C ALA A 134 -6.46 -8.31 10.13
N GLU A 135 -7.59 -8.04 9.50
CA GLU A 135 -8.27 -9.01 8.67
C GLU A 135 -7.46 -9.38 7.42
N TYR A 136 -7.84 -10.50 6.79
CA TYR A 136 -7.11 -11.05 5.66
C TYR A 136 -6.97 -10.06 4.49
N ASP A 137 -8.02 -9.33 4.17
CA ASP A 137 -8.06 -8.43 3.02
C ASP A 137 -7.13 -7.23 3.23
N VAL A 138 -7.10 -6.67 4.45
CA VAL A 138 -6.14 -5.64 4.87
C VAL A 138 -4.70 -6.13 4.73
N LYS A 139 -4.42 -7.35 5.21
CA LYS A 139 -3.09 -7.98 5.09
C LYS A 139 -2.65 -8.09 3.63
N VAL A 140 -3.55 -8.53 2.76
CA VAL A 140 -3.28 -8.69 1.33
C VAL A 140 -2.97 -7.36 0.66
N ILE A 141 -3.77 -6.32 0.93
CA ILE A 141 -3.56 -4.98 0.34
C ILE A 141 -2.26 -4.35 0.85
N LYS A 142 -1.99 -4.43 2.16
CA LYS A 142 -0.74 -3.89 2.75
C LYS A 142 0.51 -4.60 2.21
N LEU A 143 0.46 -5.92 1.96
CA LEU A 143 1.58 -6.64 1.36
C LEU A 143 1.76 -6.29 -0.12
N ALA A 144 0.68 -6.03 -0.86
CA ALA A 144 0.74 -5.58 -2.24
C ALA A 144 1.35 -4.17 -2.34
N ASP A 145 0.93 -3.23 -1.48
CA ASP A 145 1.53 -1.91 -1.34
C ASP A 145 3.03 -2.01 -1.05
N ARG A 146 3.42 -2.80 -0.04
CA ARG A 146 4.83 -2.99 0.31
C ARG A 146 5.65 -3.55 -0.85
N LEU A 147 5.12 -4.55 -1.55
CA LEU A 147 5.78 -5.14 -2.73
C LEU A 147 5.99 -4.09 -3.82
N ASN A 148 4.96 -3.31 -4.14
CA ASN A 148 5.07 -2.25 -5.14
C ASN A 148 6.12 -1.20 -4.75
N ASN A 149 6.14 -0.77 -3.49
CA ASN A 149 7.13 0.18 -2.99
C ASN A 149 8.57 -0.37 -3.06
N MET A 150 8.78 -1.66 -2.78
CA MET A 150 10.09 -2.32 -2.96
C MET A 150 10.51 -2.39 -4.43
N LEU A 151 9.57 -2.67 -5.34
CA LEU A 151 9.86 -2.73 -6.78
C LEU A 151 10.13 -1.35 -7.37
N PHE A 152 9.40 -0.33 -6.92
CA PHE A 152 9.59 1.05 -7.37
C PHE A 152 10.99 1.57 -7.04
N ILE A 153 11.46 1.34 -5.80
CA ILE A 153 12.76 1.85 -5.34
C ILE A 153 13.96 1.24 -6.08
N LEU A 154 13.78 0.14 -6.82
CA LEU A 154 14.82 -0.41 -7.68
C LEU A 154 15.24 0.58 -8.77
N ASN A 155 14.36 1.47 -9.19
CA ASN A 155 14.58 2.44 -10.27
C ASN A 155 14.87 3.85 -9.74
N VAL A 156 14.73 4.09 -8.41
CA VAL A 156 14.95 5.39 -7.80
C VAL A 156 16.31 5.43 -7.08
N PRO A 157 17.17 6.42 -7.34
CA PRO A 157 18.45 6.52 -6.66
C PRO A 157 18.23 6.93 -5.18
N GLY A 158 18.66 6.07 -4.24
CA GLY A 158 18.59 6.38 -2.82
C GLY A 158 19.02 5.19 -1.96
N HIS A 159 20.25 5.23 -1.40
CA HIS A 159 20.79 4.14 -0.59
C HIS A 159 20.02 3.89 0.70
N ASP A 160 19.51 4.95 1.34
CA ASP A 160 18.88 4.81 2.66
C ASP A 160 17.53 4.09 2.57
N LYS A 161 16.73 4.40 1.54
CA LYS A 161 15.47 3.69 1.28
C LYS A 161 15.68 2.22 0.90
N ILE A 162 16.69 1.94 0.07
CA ILE A 162 17.05 0.56 -0.30
C ILE A 162 17.38 -0.24 0.96
N ARG A 163 18.28 0.28 1.82
CA ARG A 163 18.66 -0.39 3.07
C ARG A 163 17.48 -0.57 4.03
N ARG A 164 16.62 0.44 4.11
CA ARG A 164 15.41 0.36 4.92
C ARG A 164 14.48 -0.76 4.46
N TYR A 165 14.09 -0.78 3.19
CA TYR A 165 13.19 -1.81 2.66
C TYR A 165 13.78 -3.22 2.71
N MET A 166 15.09 -3.35 2.53
CA MET A 166 15.77 -4.62 2.72
C MET A 166 15.64 -5.11 4.17
N ARG A 167 15.91 -4.23 5.15
CA ARG A 167 15.79 -4.57 6.58
C ARG A 167 14.35 -4.93 6.94
N GLU A 168 13.37 -4.13 6.56
CA GLU A 168 11.96 -4.42 6.81
C GLU A 168 11.52 -5.76 6.22
N ALA A 169 11.98 -6.09 5.00
CA ALA A 169 11.69 -7.38 4.38
C ALA A 169 12.32 -8.55 5.14
N GLU A 170 13.57 -8.41 5.58
CA GLU A 170 14.34 -9.40 6.31
C GLU A 170 13.79 -9.62 7.73
N ASP A 171 13.51 -8.51 8.44
CA ASP A 171 13.08 -8.54 9.84
C ASP A 171 11.61 -8.99 10.00
N PHE A 172 10.77 -8.79 8.98
CA PHE A 172 9.34 -9.05 9.11
C PHE A 172 8.69 -9.72 7.89
N TYR A 173 8.64 -9.06 6.72
CA TYR A 173 7.72 -9.46 5.65
C TYR A 173 7.94 -10.86 5.10
N ILE A 174 9.21 -11.28 4.92
CA ILE A 174 9.53 -12.61 4.38
C ILE A 174 9.02 -13.70 5.33
N ALA A 175 9.30 -13.58 6.63
CA ALA A 175 8.85 -14.54 7.63
C ALA A 175 7.31 -14.48 7.81
N TYR A 176 6.75 -13.27 7.86
CA TYR A 176 5.32 -13.03 8.05
C TYR A 176 4.46 -13.72 6.98
N THR A 177 4.87 -13.65 5.72
CA THR A 177 4.12 -14.26 4.59
C THR A 177 4.10 -15.79 4.63
N MET A 178 4.93 -16.41 5.46
CA MET A 178 4.97 -17.86 5.70
C MET A 178 4.09 -18.31 6.88
N LEU A 179 3.63 -17.37 7.72
CA LEU A 179 2.70 -17.67 8.83
C LEU A 179 1.28 -17.92 8.30
N PRO A 180 0.44 -18.64 9.04
CA PRO A 180 -0.97 -18.80 8.70
C PRO A 180 -1.75 -17.46 8.77
N PRO A 181 -2.63 -17.18 7.79
CA PRO A 181 -2.76 -17.88 6.53
C PRO A 181 -1.58 -17.62 5.59
N LYS A 182 -0.97 -18.68 5.06
CA LYS A 182 0.19 -18.55 4.17
C LYS A 182 -0.15 -17.76 2.92
N MET A 183 0.78 -16.89 2.52
CA MET A 183 0.64 -16.02 1.35
C MET A 183 1.75 -16.26 0.32
N PRO A 184 1.75 -17.41 -0.37
CA PRO A 184 2.88 -17.86 -1.19
C PRO A 184 3.23 -16.90 -2.32
N TYR A 185 2.25 -16.21 -2.90
CA TYR A 185 2.48 -15.18 -3.90
C TYR A 185 3.37 -14.05 -3.36
N PHE A 186 3.00 -13.49 -2.22
CA PHE A 186 3.78 -12.41 -1.60
C PHE A 186 5.12 -12.89 -1.07
N TYR A 187 5.20 -14.10 -0.53
CA TYR A 187 6.48 -14.70 -0.14
C TYR A 187 7.48 -14.70 -1.28
N GLN A 188 7.08 -15.24 -2.43
CA GLN A 188 7.95 -15.33 -3.61
C GLN A 188 8.30 -13.95 -4.17
N SER A 189 7.31 -13.05 -4.26
CA SER A 189 7.47 -11.74 -4.88
C SER A 189 8.31 -10.81 -4.01
N ILE A 190 8.07 -10.74 -2.69
CA ILE A 190 8.83 -9.92 -1.74
C ILE A 190 10.27 -10.45 -1.64
N ARG A 191 10.46 -11.76 -1.58
CA ARG A 191 11.80 -12.36 -1.58
C ARG A 191 12.57 -12.04 -2.87
N SER A 192 11.90 -12.12 -4.02
CA SER A 192 12.51 -11.74 -5.30
C SER A 192 12.88 -10.25 -5.34
N ALA A 193 12.00 -9.37 -4.86
CA ALA A 193 12.28 -7.93 -4.76
C ALA A 193 13.46 -7.66 -3.80
N TYR A 194 13.50 -8.32 -2.64
CA TYR A 194 14.61 -8.24 -1.69
C TYR A 194 15.94 -8.62 -2.33
N GLU A 195 16.02 -9.75 -3.06
CA GLU A 195 17.27 -10.16 -3.73
C GLU A 195 17.73 -9.14 -4.78
N LYS A 196 16.79 -8.54 -5.53
CA LYS A 196 17.12 -7.47 -6.48
C LYS A 196 17.70 -6.23 -5.77
N LEU A 197 17.09 -5.82 -4.66
CA LEU A 197 17.58 -4.70 -3.83
C LEU A 197 18.96 -5.01 -3.26
N ARG A 198 19.21 -6.24 -2.81
CA ARG A 198 20.51 -6.70 -2.28
C ARG A 198 21.60 -6.60 -3.35
N ILE A 199 21.33 -7.07 -4.56
CA ILE A 199 22.27 -6.98 -5.69
C ILE A 199 22.55 -5.51 -6.03
N LEU A 200 21.53 -4.65 -6.06
CA LEU A 200 21.67 -3.23 -6.35
C LEU A 200 22.50 -2.51 -5.27
N SER A 201 22.27 -2.83 -4.00
CA SER A 201 23.02 -2.28 -2.86
C SER A 201 24.50 -2.62 -2.95
N THR A 202 24.85 -3.86 -3.30
CA THR A 202 26.25 -4.32 -3.42
C THR A 202 26.98 -3.65 -4.60
N LYS A 203 26.32 -3.51 -5.74
CA LYS A 203 26.91 -2.85 -6.93
C LYS A 203 27.25 -1.39 -6.67
N LYS A 204 26.42 -0.68 -5.91
CA LYS A 204 26.65 0.74 -5.58
C LYS A 204 27.76 0.94 -4.55
N LEU A 205 28.01 -0.03 -3.66
CA LEU A 205 29.14 -0.01 -2.71
C LEU A 205 30.51 -0.21 -3.40
N VAL A 206 30.53 -0.88 -4.55
CA VAL A 206 31.78 -1.12 -5.31
C VAL A 206 32.10 0.06 -6.24
N ALA A 207 31.11 0.90 -6.55
CA ALA A 207 31.25 2.05 -7.47
C ALA A 207 31.49 3.40 -6.75
N ALA A 208 31.48 3.42 -5.41
CA ALA A 208 31.75 4.59 -4.55
C ALA A 208 33.13 4.48 -3.90
#